data_300c4d9649268a03edd337a2df5d7236
#
_entry.id   300c4d9649268a03edd337a2df5d7236
#
_cell.length_a   1.000
_cell.length_b   1.000
_cell.length_c   1.000
_cell.angle_alpha   90.00
_cell.angle_beta   90.00
_cell.angle_gamma   90.00
#
_symmetry.space_group_name_H-M   'P 1'
#
loop_
_entity.id
_entity.type
_entity.pdbx_description
1 polymer ?
#
loop_
_entity_poly.entity_id
_entity_poly.type
_entity_poly.pdbx_seq_one_letter_code
_entity_poly.pdbx_strand_id
1 'polypeptide(L)'
;KAVLEQIPRYEIEQQSASVVEHVLRLSCYERACTVSVYLSMPSGEVDTWELCRHVLRQGKRLYIPRFSNVQHGAVSARAAHEFSTDMSMLRIMDLEELEHGLTYNKWGIAEPSLTLADGTQREDALDPTTGGSGLDLIILPGVAFDLHGGRLGHGKGYYDRYLDRTKKQQPQSPPATVALALREQIVGTVPHDAADQLCDTLVTPDGAF
;
A
#
# COMPACT_ATOMS: atom_id res chain seq x y z
N LYS A 1 5.35 5.96 -18.10
CA LYS A 1 3.88 5.84 -18.03
C LYS A 1 3.33 5.28 -19.34
N ALA A 2 3.63 5.89 -20.50
CA ALA A 2 3.14 5.39 -21.80
C ALA A 2 3.54 3.92 -22.08
N VAL A 3 4.70 3.48 -21.65
CA VAL A 3 5.15 2.07 -21.77
C VAL A 3 4.27 1.16 -20.91
N LEU A 4 4.00 1.53 -19.65
CA LEU A 4 3.22 0.71 -18.71
C LEU A 4 1.76 0.54 -19.16
N GLU A 5 1.19 1.53 -19.84
CA GLU A 5 -0.17 1.47 -20.40
C GLU A 5 -0.29 0.51 -21.61
N GLN A 6 0.85 0.10 -22.19
CA GLN A 6 0.90 -0.80 -23.36
C GLN A 6 1.17 -2.26 -22.97
N ILE A 7 1.47 -2.56 -21.69
CA ILE A 7 1.71 -3.93 -21.24
C ILE A 7 0.38 -4.72 -21.34
N PRO A 8 0.35 -5.84 -22.08
CA PRO A 8 -0.85 -6.66 -22.17
C PRO A 8 -1.30 -7.19 -20.82
N ARG A 9 -2.59 -7.31 -20.58
CA ARG A 9 -3.15 -7.77 -19.31
C ARG A 9 -2.60 -9.13 -18.89
N TYR A 10 -2.50 -10.09 -19.82
CA TYR A 10 -1.95 -11.41 -19.53
C TYR A 10 -0.50 -11.38 -19.04
N GLU A 11 0.29 -10.42 -19.52
CA GLU A 11 1.69 -10.25 -19.11
C GLU A 11 1.78 -9.66 -17.69
N ILE A 12 0.92 -8.68 -17.38
CA ILE A 12 0.79 -8.17 -16.01
C ILE A 12 0.41 -9.32 -15.06
N GLU A 13 -0.54 -10.17 -15.43
CA GLU A 13 -0.98 -11.31 -14.62
C GLU A 13 0.15 -12.33 -14.39
N GLN A 14 0.92 -12.67 -15.42
CA GLN A 14 2.06 -13.57 -15.29
C GLN A 14 3.16 -12.98 -14.40
N GLN A 15 3.52 -11.73 -14.63
CA GLN A 15 4.53 -11.04 -13.83
C GLN A 15 4.07 -10.91 -12.37
N SER A 16 2.81 -10.56 -12.15
CA SER A 16 2.24 -10.43 -10.81
C SER A 16 2.24 -11.75 -10.05
N ALA A 17 1.93 -12.86 -10.71
CA ALA A 17 1.99 -14.19 -10.07
C ALA A 17 3.40 -14.51 -9.56
N SER A 18 4.44 -14.24 -10.37
CA SER A 18 5.84 -14.45 -9.96
C SER A 18 6.23 -13.51 -8.80
N VAL A 19 5.83 -12.24 -8.86
CA VAL A 19 6.06 -11.26 -7.78
C VAL A 19 5.42 -11.74 -6.47
N VAL A 20 4.16 -12.17 -6.51
CA VAL A 20 3.46 -12.70 -5.32
C VAL A 20 4.20 -13.90 -4.74
N GLU A 21 4.63 -14.86 -5.57
CA GLU A 21 5.42 -16.00 -5.09
C GLU A 21 6.69 -15.56 -4.35
N HIS A 22 7.41 -14.58 -4.87
CA HIS A 22 8.61 -14.05 -4.21
C HIS A 22 8.27 -13.37 -2.89
N VAL A 23 7.20 -12.55 -2.83
CA VAL A 23 6.75 -11.91 -1.58
C VAL A 23 6.44 -12.93 -0.51
N LEU A 24 5.72 -14.01 -0.86
CA LEU A 24 5.33 -15.06 0.11
C LEU A 24 6.52 -15.77 0.76
N ARG A 25 7.69 -15.77 0.11
CA ARG A 25 8.94 -16.36 0.62
C ARG A 25 9.81 -15.39 1.42
N LEU A 26 9.43 -14.11 1.49
CA LEU A 26 10.19 -13.13 2.29
C LEU A 26 10.01 -13.39 3.78
N SER A 27 11.09 -13.39 4.53
CA SER A 27 11.05 -13.58 5.98
C SER A 27 10.26 -12.48 6.70
N CYS A 28 10.24 -11.26 6.17
CA CYS A 28 9.41 -10.18 6.70
C CYS A 28 7.91 -10.45 6.49
N TYR A 29 7.51 -11.04 5.34
CA TYR A 29 6.13 -11.45 5.11
C TYR A 29 5.70 -12.62 6.01
N GLU A 30 6.56 -13.65 6.14
CA GLU A 30 6.26 -14.81 6.98
C GLU A 30 5.98 -14.42 8.43
N ARG A 31 6.81 -13.52 8.99
CA ARG A 31 6.69 -13.05 10.39
C ARG A 31 5.58 -12.03 10.61
N ALA A 32 5.16 -11.29 9.58
CA ALA A 32 4.17 -10.25 9.70
C ALA A 32 2.82 -10.79 10.15
N CYS A 33 2.19 -10.16 11.13
CA CYS A 33 0.80 -10.38 11.55
C CYS A 33 -0.12 -9.32 10.94
N THR A 34 0.40 -8.11 10.71
CA THR A 34 -0.33 -6.96 10.18
C THR A 34 0.33 -6.48 8.89
N VAL A 35 -0.38 -6.57 7.79
CA VAL A 35 0.14 -6.28 6.44
C VAL A 35 -0.71 -5.24 5.75
N SER A 36 -0.09 -4.17 5.28
CA SER A 36 -0.74 -3.22 4.38
C SER A 36 -0.39 -3.53 2.93
N VAL A 37 -1.40 -3.61 2.07
CA VAL A 37 -1.26 -3.86 0.63
C VAL A 37 -2.06 -2.81 -0.14
N TYR A 38 -1.48 -2.18 -1.14
CA TYR A 38 -2.23 -1.33 -2.06
C TYR A 38 -3.11 -2.19 -2.98
N LEU A 39 -4.26 -1.68 -3.40
CA LEU A 39 -5.04 -2.30 -4.45
C LEU A 39 -4.64 -1.72 -5.80
N SER A 40 -4.26 -2.61 -6.70
CA SER A 40 -3.74 -2.25 -8.01
C SER A 40 -4.76 -1.52 -8.86
N MET A 41 -4.27 -0.54 -9.63
CA MET A 41 -5.02 0.05 -10.73
C MET A 41 -5.22 -0.99 -11.84
N PRO A 42 -6.16 -0.76 -12.78
CA PRO A 42 -6.44 -1.71 -13.86
C PRO A 42 -5.27 -2.02 -14.78
N SER A 43 -4.22 -1.17 -14.80
CA SER A 43 -3.06 -1.34 -15.67
C SER A 43 -1.81 -0.65 -15.11
N GLY A 44 -0.64 -1.07 -15.56
CA GLY A 44 0.63 -0.39 -15.35
C GLY A 44 1.31 -0.64 -14.01
N GLU A 45 0.83 -1.57 -13.21
CA GLU A 45 1.45 -2.00 -11.96
C GLU A 45 1.14 -3.47 -11.64
N VAL A 46 1.85 -4.02 -10.67
CA VAL A 46 1.64 -5.39 -10.19
C VAL A 46 0.23 -5.54 -9.64
N ASP A 47 -0.49 -6.58 -10.09
CA ASP A 47 -1.81 -6.94 -9.57
C ASP A 47 -1.67 -7.56 -8.18
N THR A 48 -2.24 -6.90 -7.17
CA THR A 48 -2.08 -7.25 -5.76
C THR A 48 -3.27 -7.97 -5.14
N TRP A 49 -4.34 -8.20 -5.91
CA TRP A 49 -5.55 -8.82 -5.38
C TRP A 49 -5.31 -10.23 -4.82
N GLU A 50 -4.48 -11.04 -5.50
CA GLU A 50 -4.16 -12.37 -4.99
C GLU A 50 -3.29 -12.32 -3.73
N LEU A 51 -2.38 -11.35 -3.63
CA LEU A 51 -1.62 -11.13 -2.40
C LEU A 51 -2.55 -10.77 -1.23
N CYS A 52 -3.54 -9.91 -1.45
CA CYS A 52 -4.54 -9.57 -0.44
C CYS A 52 -5.32 -10.82 0.03
N ARG A 53 -5.73 -11.69 -0.92
CA ARG A 53 -6.38 -12.96 -0.59
C ARG A 53 -5.47 -13.88 0.23
N HIS A 54 -4.20 -13.96 -0.12
CA HIS A 54 -3.22 -14.74 0.64
C HIS A 54 -3.06 -14.24 2.08
N VAL A 55 -2.95 -12.93 2.28
CA VAL A 55 -2.88 -12.32 3.62
C VAL A 55 -4.07 -12.76 4.48
N LEU A 56 -5.28 -12.64 3.95
CA LEU A 56 -6.51 -13.03 4.67
C LEU A 56 -6.60 -14.54 4.91
N ARG A 57 -6.30 -15.39 3.90
CA ARG A 57 -6.32 -16.85 4.04
C ARG A 57 -5.33 -17.37 5.08
N GLN A 58 -4.22 -16.68 5.29
CA GLN A 58 -3.24 -17.01 6.32
C GLN A 58 -3.61 -16.47 7.71
N GLY A 59 -4.79 -15.85 7.87
CA GLY A 59 -5.24 -15.29 9.14
C GLY A 59 -4.49 -14.04 9.58
N LYS A 60 -3.71 -13.41 8.70
CA LYS A 60 -3.06 -12.13 8.95
C LYS A 60 -4.07 -11.00 8.82
N ARG A 61 -3.82 -9.87 9.50
CA ARG A 61 -4.65 -8.66 9.37
C ARG A 61 -4.25 -7.90 8.12
N LEU A 62 -5.20 -7.74 7.19
CA LEU A 62 -5.03 -6.97 5.95
C LEU A 62 -5.50 -5.54 6.17
N TYR A 63 -4.67 -4.58 5.73
CA TYR A 63 -5.04 -3.17 5.64
C TYR A 63 -4.84 -2.68 4.22
N ILE A 64 -5.78 -1.90 3.71
CA ILE A 64 -5.68 -1.25 2.40
C ILE A 64 -5.75 0.27 2.53
N PRO A 65 -5.04 1.02 1.65
CA PRO A 65 -5.05 2.46 1.70
C PRO A 65 -6.43 3.02 1.32
N ARG A 66 -6.82 4.06 2.04
CA ARG A 66 -7.89 4.96 1.67
C ARG A 66 -7.34 6.36 1.58
N PHE A 67 -7.57 7.03 0.46
CA PHE A 67 -7.14 8.40 0.25
C PHE A 67 -8.24 9.36 0.68
N SER A 68 -7.95 10.23 1.66
CA SER A 68 -8.89 11.26 2.04
C SER A 68 -8.93 12.35 0.97
N ASN A 69 -10.09 12.54 0.35
CA ASN A 69 -10.37 13.77 -0.36
C ASN A 69 -10.64 14.84 0.71
N VAL A 70 -9.62 15.58 1.12
CA VAL A 70 -9.85 16.83 1.83
C VAL A 70 -10.45 17.79 0.81
N GLN A 71 -11.79 17.80 0.70
CA GLN A 71 -12.48 18.96 0.16
C GLN A 71 -12.22 20.09 1.16
N HIS A 72 -11.49 21.12 0.76
CA HIS A 72 -11.40 22.38 1.46
C HIS A 72 -12.82 22.89 1.73
N GLY A 73 -13.34 22.68 2.93
CA GLY A 73 -14.66 23.22 3.23
C GLY A 73 -15.38 22.81 4.50
N ALA A 74 -14.83 22.06 5.42
CA ALA A 74 -15.48 21.87 6.73
C ALA A 74 -14.56 21.20 7.75
N VAL A 75 -13.51 21.86 8.19
CA VAL A 75 -12.80 21.49 9.41
C VAL A 75 -12.63 22.76 10.23
N SER A 76 -13.16 22.74 11.46
CA SER A 76 -12.98 23.85 12.39
C SER A 76 -11.49 24.16 12.53
N ALA A 77 -11.14 25.44 12.49
CA ALA A 77 -9.78 25.97 12.44
C ALA A 77 -8.83 25.53 13.59
N ARG A 78 -9.25 24.65 14.48
CA ARG A 78 -8.50 24.16 15.63
C ARG A 78 -7.86 22.76 15.43
N ALA A 79 -8.30 22.00 14.43
CA ALA A 79 -7.74 20.68 14.08
C ALA A 79 -6.82 20.72 12.84
N ALA A 80 -6.67 21.89 12.22
CA ALA A 80 -5.98 22.02 10.92
C ALA A 80 -4.45 21.99 11.02
N HIS A 81 -3.85 21.87 12.20
CA HIS A 81 -2.40 22.07 12.35
C HIS A 81 -1.56 20.82 12.60
N GLU A 82 -2.12 19.63 12.81
CA GLU A 82 -1.27 18.48 13.10
C GLU A 82 -1.47 17.20 12.28
N PHE A 83 -2.65 16.94 11.73
CA PHE A 83 -2.85 15.69 10.97
C PHE A 83 -3.90 15.86 9.85
N SER A 84 -3.53 16.50 8.78
CA SER A 84 -4.20 16.21 7.50
C SER A 84 -3.79 14.82 7.09
N THR A 85 -4.58 13.81 7.45
CA THR A 85 -4.35 12.44 7.06
C THR A 85 -4.67 12.30 5.58
N ASP A 86 -3.68 12.50 4.73
CA ASP A 86 -3.83 12.33 3.27
C ASP A 86 -4.16 10.87 2.92
N MET A 87 -3.77 9.93 3.77
CA MET A 87 -3.95 8.50 3.58
C MET A 87 -4.06 7.77 4.92
N SER A 88 -5.06 6.89 5.03
CA SER A 88 -5.24 5.93 6.12
C SER A 88 -5.06 4.51 5.61
N MET A 89 -4.62 3.60 6.48
CA MET A 89 -4.59 2.16 6.18
C MET A 89 -5.71 1.49 6.96
N LEU A 90 -6.80 1.14 6.28
CA LEU A 90 -8.02 0.64 6.88
C LEU A 90 -8.12 -0.87 6.78
N ARG A 91 -8.52 -1.52 7.88
CA ARG A 91 -8.63 -2.97 7.99
C ARG A 91 -9.72 -3.53 7.09
N ILE A 92 -9.41 -4.63 6.42
CA ILE A 92 -10.35 -5.51 5.73
C ILE A 92 -10.59 -6.74 6.61
N MET A 93 -11.85 -7.07 6.82
CA MET A 93 -12.24 -8.09 7.80
C MET A 93 -12.11 -9.51 7.23
N ASP A 94 -12.50 -9.71 5.98
CA ASP A 94 -12.52 -11.02 5.35
C ASP A 94 -12.49 -10.95 3.80
N LEU A 95 -12.56 -12.12 3.16
CA LEU A 95 -12.55 -12.24 1.71
C LEU A 95 -13.82 -11.71 1.04
N GLU A 96 -14.97 -11.84 1.68
CA GLU A 96 -16.23 -11.33 1.12
C GLU A 96 -16.20 -9.80 1.05
N GLU A 97 -15.72 -9.16 2.10
CA GLU A 97 -15.55 -7.71 2.11
C GLU A 97 -14.51 -7.27 1.06
N LEU A 98 -13.38 -7.98 0.94
CA LEU A 98 -12.37 -7.67 -0.08
C LEU A 98 -12.96 -7.71 -1.49
N GLU A 99 -13.80 -8.68 -1.79
CA GLU A 99 -14.33 -8.90 -3.14
C GLU A 99 -15.59 -8.07 -3.45
N HIS A 100 -16.41 -7.77 -2.45
CA HIS A 100 -17.74 -7.19 -2.67
C HIS A 100 -18.04 -5.96 -1.81
N GLY A 101 -17.26 -5.68 -0.76
CA GLY A 101 -17.51 -4.60 0.21
C GLY A 101 -16.83 -3.27 -0.11
N LEU A 102 -16.03 -3.19 -1.16
CA LEU A 102 -15.25 -2.00 -1.50
C LEU A 102 -16.00 -1.08 -2.47
N THR A 103 -15.70 0.22 -2.39
CA THR A 103 -16.19 1.23 -3.33
C THR A 103 -15.05 1.78 -4.17
N TYR A 104 -15.34 2.13 -5.43
CA TYR A 104 -14.31 2.67 -6.32
C TYR A 104 -14.26 4.20 -6.22
N ASN A 105 -13.04 4.71 -6.04
CA ASN A 105 -12.80 6.15 -6.08
C ASN A 105 -12.73 6.68 -7.54
N LYS A 106 -12.51 7.99 -7.70
CA LYS A 106 -12.45 8.65 -9.01
C LYS A 106 -11.31 8.18 -9.93
N TRP A 107 -10.33 7.46 -9.40
CA TRP A 107 -9.21 6.88 -10.15
C TRP A 107 -9.42 5.40 -10.48
N GLY A 108 -10.58 4.84 -10.14
CA GLY A 108 -10.87 3.42 -10.33
C GLY A 108 -10.18 2.51 -9.32
N ILE A 109 -9.66 3.04 -8.22
CA ILE A 109 -9.05 2.26 -7.13
C ILE A 109 -10.13 1.91 -6.12
N ALA A 110 -10.22 0.64 -5.75
CA ALA A 110 -11.14 0.18 -4.72
C ALA A 110 -10.68 0.63 -3.33
N GLU A 111 -11.60 1.12 -2.52
CA GLU A 111 -11.33 1.63 -1.17
C GLU A 111 -12.38 1.13 -0.18
N PRO A 112 -12.00 0.83 1.08
CA PRO A 112 -12.95 0.50 2.12
C PRO A 112 -13.70 1.75 2.61
N SER A 113 -14.92 1.58 3.12
CA SER A 113 -15.64 2.65 3.82
C SER A 113 -14.95 3.00 5.14
N LEU A 114 -15.17 4.23 5.64
CA LEU A 114 -14.67 4.65 6.97
C LEU A 114 -15.39 3.98 8.13
N THR A 115 -16.58 3.46 7.87
CA THR A 115 -17.43 2.76 8.86
C THR A 115 -17.76 1.36 8.37
N LEU A 116 -17.94 0.45 9.30
CA LEU A 116 -18.48 -0.88 9.05
C LEU A 116 -20.01 -0.82 8.82
N ALA A 117 -20.61 -1.93 8.42
CA ALA A 117 -22.04 -2.02 8.13
C ALA A 117 -22.91 -1.74 9.38
N ASP A 118 -22.40 -2.00 10.58
CA ASP A 118 -23.06 -1.72 11.86
C ASP A 118 -22.92 -0.25 12.32
N GLY A 119 -22.22 0.59 11.53
CA GLY A 119 -21.99 2.00 11.84
C GLY A 119 -20.76 2.27 12.73
N THR A 120 -20.04 1.24 13.17
CA THR A 120 -18.79 1.43 13.94
C THR A 120 -17.68 1.98 13.04
N GLN A 121 -16.79 2.77 13.62
CA GLN A 121 -15.62 3.27 12.91
C GLN A 121 -14.68 2.12 12.57
N ARG A 122 -14.22 2.08 11.33
CA ARG A 122 -13.28 1.06 10.86
C ARG A 122 -11.90 1.27 11.49
N GLU A 123 -11.26 0.17 11.85
CA GLU A 123 -9.91 0.15 12.38
C GLU A 123 -8.92 0.76 11.37
N ASP A 124 -8.22 1.83 11.77
CA ASP A 124 -7.05 2.40 11.08
C ASP A 124 -5.79 1.89 11.76
N ALA A 125 -4.85 1.37 10.97
CA ALA A 125 -3.64 0.75 11.47
C ALA A 125 -2.83 1.62 12.46
N LEU A 126 -2.85 2.94 12.27
CA LEU A 126 -2.11 3.89 13.10
C LEU A 126 -2.96 4.63 14.16
N ASP A 127 -4.25 4.34 14.23
CA ASP A 127 -5.13 4.99 15.22
C ASP A 127 -5.54 4.01 16.33
N PRO A 128 -4.94 4.10 17.53
CA PRO A 128 -5.26 3.21 18.63
C PRO A 128 -6.69 3.39 19.14
N THR A 129 -7.36 4.52 18.86
CA THR A 129 -8.75 4.74 19.29
C THR A 129 -9.72 3.88 18.49
N THR A 130 -9.35 3.42 17.30
CA THR A 130 -10.11 2.51 16.45
C THR A 130 -9.67 1.06 16.59
N GLY A 131 -8.68 0.76 17.44
CA GLY A 131 -8.11 -0.59 17.64
C GLY A 131 -6.82 -0.84 16.86
N GLY A 132 -6.30 0.14 16.15
CA GLY A 132 -5.03 0.05 15.42
C GLY A 132 -3.85 -0.18 16.36
N SER A 133 -2.97 -1.08 15.98
CA SER A 133 -1.78 -1.46 16.75
C SER A 133 -0.49 -1.36 15.94
N GLY A 134 -0.54 -0.70 14.80
CA GLY A 134 0.58 -0.56 13.87
C GLY A 134 0.62 -1.64 12.79
N LEU A 135 1.66 -1.58 11.97
CA LEU A 135 1.92 -2.50 10.85
C LEU A 135 3.27 -3.19 11.03
N ASP A 136 3.34 -4.45 10.60
CA ASP A 136 4.60 -5.20 10.52
C ASP A 136 5.22 -5.11 9.12
N LEU A 137 4.37 -4.98 8.09
CA LEU A 137 4.78 -4.94 6.70
C LEU A 137 3.92 -3.97 5.89
N ILE A 138 4.56 -3.15 5.06
CA ILE A 138 3.89 -2.25 4.11
C ILE A 138 4.35 -2.58 2.70
N ILE A 139 3.40 -2.98 1.85
CA ILE A 139 3.62 -3.19 0.43
C ILE A 139 3.41 -1.85 -0.31
N LEU A 140 4.42 -1.44 -1.08
CA LEU A 140 4.50 -0.13 -1.70
C LEU A 140 4.28 -0.17 -3.22
N PRO A 141 3.42 0.68 -3.78
CA PRO A 141 3.31 0.91 -5.22
C PRO A 141 4.32 1.94 -5.72
N GLY A 142 4.49 2.00 -7.02
CA GLY A 142 5.22 3.07 -7.68
C GLY A 142 5.09 3.02 -9.20
N VAL A 143 5.59 4.06 -9.86
CA VAL A 143 5.64 4.18 -11.32
C VAL A 143 6.98 3.68 -11.86
N ALA A 144 8.06 3.90 -11.13
CA ALA A 144 9.41 3.42 -11.45
C ALA A 144 10.19 3.14 -10.16
N PHE A 145 11.14 2.23 -10.26
CA PHE A 145 11.98 1.78 -9.16
C PHE A 145 13.41 1.59 -9.61
N ASP A 146 14.36 1.73 -8.70
CA ASP A 146 15.73 1.29 -8.90
C ASP A 146 16.14 0.23 -7.86
N LEU A 147 17.25 -0.46 -8.14
CA LEU A 147 17.74 -1.56 -7.29
C LEU A 147 18.37 -1.08 -5.96
N HIS A 148 18.35 0.22 -5.69
CA HIS A 148 18.84 0.82 -4.44
C HIS A 148 17.71 1.24 -3.48
N GLY A 149 16.46 0.82 -3.79
CA GLY A 149 15.30 1.14 -3.00
C GLY A 149 14.61 2.46 -3.38
N GLY A 150 15.10 3.14 -4.41
CA GLY A 150 14.49 4.35 -4.94
C GLY A 150 13.13 4.05 -5.58
N ARG A 151 12.13 4.88 -5.28
CA ARG A 151 10.75 4.71 -5.73
C ARG A 151 10.16 6.03 -6.23
N LEU A 152 9.73 6.06 -7.48
CA LEU A 152 9.00 7.17 -8.06
C LEU A 152 7.49 6.89 -7.98
N GLY A 153 6.76 7.71 -7.27
CA GLY A 153 5.29 7.67 -7.22
C GLY A 153 4.63 8.66 -8.18
N HIS A 154 3.34 8.90 -7.99
CA HIS A 154 2.55 9.87 -8.76
C HIS A 154 2.74 11.36 -8.33
N GLY A 155 3.80 11.68 -7.58
CA GLY A 155 4.12 13.04 -7.17
C GLY A 155 3.22 13.63 -6.07
N LYS A 156 2.46 12.81 -5.33
CA LYS A 156 1.61 13.26 -4.23
C LYS A 156 2.23 13.05 -2.84
N GLY A 157 3.28 12.24 -2.72
CA GLY A 157 4.00 11.95 -1.48
C GLY A 157 3.16 11.24 -0.40
N TYR A 158 2.05 10.59 -0.76
CA TYR A 158 1.17 9.91 0.20
C TYR A 158 1.92 8.85 1.03
N TYR A 159 2.65 7.97 0.35
CA TYR A 159 3.41 6.91 1.02
C TYR A 159 4.58 7.45 1.82
N ASP A 160 5.30 8.45 1.34
CA ASP A 160 6.46 9.02 2.04
C ASP A 160 6.01 9.64 3.37
N ARG A 161 4.93 10.41 3.37
CA ARG A 161 4.33 10.95 4.61
C ARG A 161 3.77 9.85 5.51
N TYR A 162 3.16 8.81 4.95
CA TYR A 162 2.65 7.69 5.74
C TYR A 162 3.79 6.94 6.42
N LEU A 163 4.86 6.61 5.69
CA LEU A 163 6.04 5.94 6.23
C LEU A 163 6.74 6.76 7.31
N ASP A 164 6.90 8.07 7.10
CA ASP A 164 7.46 8.98 8.12
C ASP A 164 6.60 8.96 9.41
N ARG A 165 5.27 9.05 9.26
CA ARG A 165 4.34 8.95 10.39
C ARG A 165 4.43 7.60 11.10
N THR A 166 4.49 6.51 10.35
CA THR A 166 4.60 5.16 10.91
C THR A 166 5.90 4.98 11.69
N LYS A 167 7.04 5.43 11.16
CA LYS A 167 8.33 5.41 11.87
C LYS A 167 8.30 6.19 13.18
N LYS A 168 7.59 7.32 13.22
CA LYS A 168 7.43 8.14 14.43
C LYS A 168 6.55 7.46 15.48
N GLN A 169 5.51 6.74 15.05
CA GLN A 169 4.59 6.05 15.97
C GLN A 169 5.10 4.68 16.41
N GLN A 170 5.91 4.01 15.60
CA GLN A 170 6.50 2.70 15.87
C GLN A 170 8.04 2.74 15.88
N PRO A 171 8.70 3.59 16.70
CA PRO A 171 10.14 3.79 16.61
C PRO A 171 10.95 2.58 17.02
N GLN A 172 10.38 1.68 17.86
CA GLN A 172 11.07 0.47 18.36
C GLN A 172 10.93 -0.72 17.39
N SER A 173 9.90 -0.72 16.55
CA SER A 173 9.62 -1.77 15.58
C SER A 173 8.97 -1.18 14.34
N PRO A 174 9.70 -0.41 13.54
CA PRO A 174 9.16 0.12 12.30
C PRO A 174 8.80 -1.04 11.35
N PRO A 175 7.72 -0.91 10.55
CA PRO A 175 7.35 -1.94 9.61
C PRO A 175 8.43 -2.13 8.55
N ALA A 176 8.60 -3.36 8.09
CA ALA A 176 9.35 -3.62 6.86
C ALA A 176 8.60 -3.02 5.66
N THR A 177 9.35 -2.55 4.67
CA THR A 177 8.79 -1.97 3.45
C THR A 177 9.22 -2.78 2.23
N VAL A 178 8.24 -3.23 1.45
CA VAL A 178 8.48 -4.03 0.24
C VAL A 178 7.79 -3.36 -0.95
N ALA A 179 8.56 -2.93 -1.92
CA ALA A 179 8.05 -2.40 -3.19
C ALA A 179 7.84 -3.52 -4.19
N LEU A 180 6.76 -3.44 -4.98
CA LEU A 180 6.47 -4.39 -6.06
C LEU A 180 6.61 -3.71 -7.41
N ALA A 181 7.30 -4.35 -8.33
CA ALA A 181 7.53 -3.82 -9.66
C ALA A 181 7.36 -4.86 -10.76
N LEU A 182 6.76 -4.44 -11.88
CA LEU A 182 6.91 -5.11 -13.17
C LEU A 182 8.32 -4.83 -13.72
N ARG A 183 8.81 -5.68 -14.61
CA ARG A 183 10.14 -5.48 -15.25
C ARG A 183 10.28 -4.10 -15.89
N GLU A 184 9.23 -3.62 -16.54
CA GLU A 184 9.19 -2.35 -17.24
C GLU A 184 9.19 -1.13 -16.31
N GLN A 185 9.05 -1.34 -15.01
CA GLN A 185 9.15 -0.28 -14.00
C GLN A 185 10.57 -0.10 -13.46
N ILE A 186 11.52 -0.98 -13.82
CA ILE A 186 12.89 -0.90 -13.35
C ILE A 186 13.68 0.10 -14.19
N VAL A 187 14.31 1.05 -13.51
CA VAL A 187 15.18 2.08 -14.13
C VAL A 187 16.56 2.08 -13.48
N GLY A 188 17.52 2.73 -14.12
CA GLY A 188 18.90 2.78 -13.59
C GLY A 188 18.99 3.52 -12.26
N THR A 189 18.30 4.66 -12.13
CA THR A 189 18.28 5.48 -10.90
C THR A 189 16.99 6.27 -10.83
N VAL A 190 16.36 6.28 -9.66
CA VAL A 190 15.23 7.15 -9.33
C VAL A 190 15.76 8.38 -8.59
N PRO A 191 15.54 9.60 -9.10
CA PRO A 191 15.86 10.81 -8.35
C PRO A 191 15.06 10.85 -7.05
N HIS A 192 15.71 11.10 -5.93
CA HIS A 192 15.07 11.22 -4.62
C HIS A 192 15.75 12.33 -3.79
N ASP A 193 15.03 12.88 -2.84
CA ASP A 193 15.53 13.87 -1.88
C ASP A 193 15.38 13.37 -0.42
N ALA A 194 15.65 14.24 0.54
CA ALA A 194 15.61 13.89 1.96
C ALA A 194 14.20 13.59 2.50
N ALA A 195 13.14 13.94 1.78
CA ALA A 195 11.76 13.66 2.16
C ALA A 195 11.28 12.29 1.63
N ASP A 196 11.92 11.77 0.60
CA ASP A 196 11.57 10.49 0.01
C ASP A 196 12.03 9.31 0.90
N GLN A 197 11.18 8.30 0.99
CA GLN A 197 11.44 7.10 1.80
C GLN A 197 11.84 5.95 0.88
N LEU A 198 13.09 5.48 1.04
CA LEU A 198 13.56 4.27 0.34
C LEU A 198 12.84 3.04 0.88
N CYS A 199 12.58 2.05 0.03
CA CYS A 199 12.06 0.75 0.45
C CYS A 199 13.20 -0.18 0.90
N ASP A 200 12.90 -1.09 1.83
CA ASP A 200 13.89 -2.07 2.34
C ASP A 200 14.15 -3.20 1.33
N THR A 201 13.13 -3.54 0.53
CA THR A 201 13.22 -4.63 -0.46
C THR A 201 12.40 -4.25 -1.69
N LEU A 202 12.94 -4.50 -2.86
CA LEU A 202 12.23 -4.42 -4.14
C LEU A 202 12.00 -5.85 -4.65
N VAL A 203 10.75 -6.20 -4.97
CA VAL A 203 10.38 -7.48 -5.55
C VAL A 203 9.91 -7.29 -6.98
N THR A 204 10.53 -8.04 -7.88
CA THR A 204 10.23 -8.10 -9.31
C THR A 204 9.88 -9.53 -9.71
N PRO A 205 9.44 -9.80 -10.95
CA PRO A 205 9.26 -11.17 -11.44
C PRO A 205 10.53 -12.01 -11.42
N ASP A 206 11.70 -11.38 -11.37
CA ASP A 206 13.00 -12.04 -11.45
C ASP A 206 13.63 -12.30 -10.07
N GLY A 207 13.04 -11.77 -9.00
CA GLY A 207 13.51 -11.97 -7.62
C GLY A 207 13.32 -10.77 -6.70
N ALA A 208 13.89 -10.88 -5.49
CA ALA A 208 13.93 -9.82 -4.49
C ALA A 208 15.34 -9.22 -4.38
N PHE A 209 15.40 -7.90 -4.26
CA PHE A 209 16.63 -7.09 -4.23
C PHE A 209 16.66 -6.15 -3.03
#